data_301386d0d72d65d6ff163062258d8b69
#
_entry.id   301386d0d72d65d6ff163062258d8b69
#
_cell.length_a   1.000
_cell.length_b   1.000
_cell.length_c   1.000
_cell.angle_alpha   90.00
_cell.angle_beta   90.00
_cell.angle_gamma   90.00
#
_symmetry.space_group_name_H-M   'P 1'
#
loop_
_entity.id
_entity.type
_entity.pdbx_description
1 polymer ?
#
loop_
_entity_poly.entity_id
_entity_poly.type
_entity_poly.pdbx_seq_one_letter_code
_entity_poly.pdbx_strand_id
1 'polypeptide(L)'
;MIVKAPRGMQDILPADVGRWHRVEAGMRDLARRYGYREIRTPVVEHAEVFLRGIGSGTDIVDKEMYTFLDRGRRTLALRAEGTAPVMRAFLEHNLGAAGLPVKLYYICPIFRYDRPQAGRYRQHTQFGAEVLGSADPAADAEVLSLGVRLVESFGVPDVEVHLNSVGDAACRPHYIQALRDYFRPHLAEMCADCQRRFEANPLRLLDCKRDAEIVAGAPPILSYLCNDCRVHFEGVQAHLGAIGIRYALDPRIVRGLDYYTRTAAEVYSGRLGAQSAVFGGGRYDGLAEQLGGPPTPGVGFGLGIERLLLALEREGDLPAEPSQVDAYIATAGGETARALALADRLRASGLAVDTDVMARGLRAQMKQADRLAATFAVVLGEEEIRRGVAGVREMGTGAQDEVGLEALSQVLAARLRARARGKGPA
;
A
#
# COMPACT_ATOMS: atom_id res chain seq x y z
N MET A 1 -4.59 32.56 -11.49
CA MET A 1 -4.65 31.11 -11.85
C MET A 1 -4.46 30.31 -10.58
N ILE A 2 -5.35 29.35 -10.29
CA ILE A 2 -5.20 28.49 -9.10
C ILE A 2 -4.07 27.49 -9.38
N VAL A 3 -3.10 27.39 -8.44
CA VAL A 3 -2.03 26.39 -8.50
C VAL A 3 -2.62 24.99 -8.27
N LYS A 4 -2.31 24.04 -9.14
CA LYS A 4 -2.77 22.64 -9.04
C LYS A 4 -1.65 21.75 -8.54
N ALA A 5 -1.99 20.58 -8.03
CA ALA A 5 -1.03 19.54 -7.70
C ALA A 5 -0.18 19.15 -8.93
N PRO A 6 1.08 18.71 -8.75
CA PRO A 6 1.92 18.25 -9.85
C PRO A 6 1.25 17.10 -10.62
N ARG A 7 1.49 17.03 -11.93
CA ARG A 7 0.92 15.99 -12.77
C ARG A 7 1.32 14.60 -12.28
N GLY A 8 0.32 13.74 -12.06
CA GLY A 8 0.52 12.37 -11.59
C GLY A 8 0.66 12.23 -10.07
N MET A 9 0.45 13.32 -9.34
CA MET A 9 0.33 13.33 -7.88
C MET A 9 -1.08 13.80 -7.52
N GLN A 10 -1.68 13.21 -6.50
CA GLN A 10 -3.06 13.46 -6.11
C GLN A 10 -3.17 13.74 -4.62
N ASP A 11 -4.10 14.62 -4.26
CA ASP A 11 -4.53 14.81 -2.88
C ASP A 11 -5.53 13.69 -2.52
N ILE A 12 -5.42 13.15 -1.31
CA ILE A 12 -6.43 12.27 -0.74
C ILE A 12 -7.38 13.15 0.06
N LEU A 13 -8.57 13.35 -0.47
CA LEU A 13 -9.55 14.27 0.13
C LEU A 13 -10.30 13.63 1.30
N PRO A 14 -10.92 14.43 2.20
CA PRO A 14 -11.67 13.93 3.34
C PRO A 14 -12.77 12.90 3.00
N ALA A 15 -13.34 12.98 1.79
CA ALA A 15 -14.33 12.00 1.32
C ALA A 15 -13.72 10.61 1.05
N ASP A 16 -12.42 10.54 0.79
CA ASP A 16 -11.74 9.31 0.39
C ASP A 16 -10.85 8.75 1.50
N VAL A 17 -10.35 9.63 2.40
CA VAL A 17 -9.33 9.28 3.39
C VAL A 17 -9.74 8.13 4.31
N GLY A 18 -11.02 7.97 4.59
CA GLY A 18 -11.47 6.89 5.45
C GLY A 18 -11.35 5.50 4.82
N ARG A 19 -11.47 5.39 3.49
CA ARG A 19 -11.16 4.14 2.79
C ARG A 19 -9.69 3.77 2.96
N TRP A 20 -8.81 4.76 2.93
CA TRP A 20 -7.38 4.60 3.18
C TRP A 20 -7.12 4.09 4.60
N HIS A 21 -7.70 4.73 5.61
CA HIS A 21 -7.55 4.32 6.99
C HIS A 21 -7.97 2.86 7.21
N ARG A 22 -9.08 2.43 6.59
CA ARG A 22 -9.57 1.05 6.69
C ARG A 22 -8.59 0.06 6.06
N VAL A 23 -8.14 0.34 4.85
CA VAL A 23 -7.17 -0.52 4.15
C VAL A 23 -5.85 -0.59 4.93
N GLU A 24 -5.32 0.56 5.35
CA GLU A 24 -4.09 0.60 6.16
C GLU A 24 -4.24 -0.09 7.52
N ALA A 25 -5.38 0.02 8.18
CA ALA A 25 -5.64 -0.68 9.44
C ALA A 25 -5.67 -2.21 9.24
N GLY A 26 -6.30 -2.69 8.16
CA GLY A 26 -6.30 -4.10 7.78
C GLY A 26 -4.89 -4.62 7.46
N MET A 27 -4.09 -3.83 6.74
CA MET A 27 -2.69 -4.14 6.45
C MET A 27 -1.86 -4.29 7.72
N ARG A 28 -1.97 -3.36 8.66
CA ARG A 28 -1.25 -3.40 9.95
C ARG A 28 -1.68 -4.60 10.80
N ASP A 29 -2.98 -4.88 10.87
CA ASP A 29 -3.49 -6.01 11.65
C ASP A 29 -3.02 -7.35 11.08
N LEU A 30 -3.10 -7.55 9.76
CA LEU A 30 -2.65 -8.79 9.15
C LEU A 30 -1.11 -8.95 9.26
N ALA A 31 -0.32 -7.91 9.00
CA ALA A 31 1.11 -7.94 9.18
C ALA A 31 1.49 -8.34 10.63
N ARG A 32 0.80 -7.78 11.63
CA ARG A 32 0.96 -8.15 13.04
C ARG A 32 0.67 -9.64 13.29
N ARG A 33 -0.38 -10.20 12.68
CA ARG A 33 -0.73 -11.64 12.81
C ARG A 33 0.35 -12.54 12.24
N TYR A 34 1.09 -12.09 11.22
CA TYR A 34 2.24 -12.80 10.63
C TYR A 34 3.56 -12.55 11.38
N GLY A 35 3.54 -11.73 12.46
CA GLY A 35 4.72 -11.41 13.25
C GLY A 35 5.63 -10.34 12.65
N TYR A 36 5.16 -9.57 11.66
CA TYR A 36 5.92 -8.45 11.10
C TYR A 36 5.82 -7.20 11.96
N ARG A 37 6.91 -6.43 12.00
CA ARG A 37 6.99 -5.15 12.70
C ARG A 37 7.11 -4.00 11.70
N GLU A 38 6.44 -2.88 12.02
CA GLU A 38 6.50 -1.69 11.17
C GLU A 38 7.88 -1.06 11.18
N ILE A 39 8.37 -0.68 10.00
CA ILE A 39 9.53 0.18 9.82
C ILE A 39 9.15 1.38 8.98
N ARG A 40 9.71 2.55 9.31
CA ARG A 40 9.57 3.80 8.53
C ARG A 40 10.93 4.31 8.15
N THR A 41 11.24 4.32 6.88
CA THR A 41 12.47 4.88 6.32
C THR A 41 12.24 6.33 5.85
N PRO A 42 13.28 7.15 5.71
CA PRO A 42 13.16 8.50 5.16
C PRO A 42 12.54 8.52 3.76
N VAL A 43 11.85 9.61 3.43
CA VAL A 43 11.33 9.86 2.06
C VAL A 43 12.48 10.18 1.11
N VAL A 44 13.49 10.87 1.62
CA VAL A 44 14.70 11.24 0.88
C VAL A 44 15.84 10.30 1.29
N GLU A 45 16.45 9.67 0.30
CA GLU A 45 17.57 8.76 0.46
C GLU A 45 18.78 9.24 -0.35
N HIS A 46 19.96 8.72 -0.06
CA HIS A 46 21.08 8.84 -0.99
C HIS A 46 20.72 8.10 -2.29
N ALA A 47 20.92 8.76 -3.44
CA ALA A 47 20.64 8.15 -4.74
C ALA A 47 21.41 6.82 -4.92
N GLU A 48 22.56 6.70 -4.30
CA GLU A 48 23.42 5.51 -4.30
C GLU A 48 22.71 4.25 -3.78
N VAL A 49 21.76 4.37 -2.83
CA VAL A 49 20.96 3.25 -2.32
C VAL A 49 20.19 2.58 -3.45
N PHE A 50 19.65 3.38 -4.37
CA PHE A 50 18.90 2.87 -5.51
C PHE A 50 19.81 2.48 -6.68
N LEU A 51 20.86 3.23 -6.95
CA LEU A 51 21.81 2.95 -8.02
C LEU A 51 22.51 1.59 -7.82
N ARG A 52 22.92 1.29 -6.59
CA ARG A 52 23.54 0.01 -6.24
C ARG A 52 22.54 -1.13 -6.17
N GLY A 53 21.38 -0.89 -5.53
CA GLY A 53 20.37 -1.93 -5.30
C GLY A 53 19.59 -2.27 -6.56
N ILE A 54 19.04 -1.27 -7.26
CA ILE A 54 18.13 -1.49 -8.40
C ILE A 54 18.90 -1.88 -9.67
N GLY A 55 20.12 -1.36 -9.83
CA GLY A 55 20.98 -1.60 -11.00
C GLY A 55 20.84 -0.53 -12.09
N SER A 56 22.00 -0.15 -12.67
CA SER A 56 22.07 0.73 -13.85
C SER A 56 21.51 0.02 -15.07
N GLY A 57 20.70 0.72 -15.88
CA GLY A 57 20.04 0.15 -17.06
C GLY A 57 18.60 -0.32 -16.80
N THR A 58 18.07 -0.11 -15.61
CA THR A 58 16.64 -0.25 -15.33
C THR A 58 15.90 1.05 -15.65
N ASP A 59 14.65 0.97 -16.11
CA ASP A 59 13.86 2.17 -16.39
C ASP A 59 13.70 3.06 -15.14
N ILE A 60 13.65 2.48 -13.96
CA ILE A 60 13.55 3.20 -12.69
C ILE A 60 14.75 4.11 -12.48
N VAL A 61 15.96 3.57 -12.60
CA VAL A 61 17.20 4.32 -12.40
C VAL A 61 17.43 5.31 -13.53
N ASP A 62 17.22 4.90 -14.79
CA ASP A 62 17.58 5.71 -15.95
C ASP A 62 16.59 6.84 -16.22
N LYS A 63 15.29 6.67 -15.86
CA LYS A 63 14.23 7.56 -16.33
C LYS A 63 13.21 7.99 -15.25
N GLU A 64 13.02 7.20 -14.18
CA GLU A 64 11.89 7.38 -13.29
C GLU A 64 12.26 7.97 -11.92
N MET A 65 13.53 7.94 -11.52
CA MET A 65 13.96 8.52 -10.25
C MET A 65 13.86 10.05 -10.24
N TYR A 66 13.34 10.59 -9.14
CA TYR A 66 13.46 12.02 -8.82
C TYR A 66 14.76 12.24 -8.05
N THR A 67 15.77 12.83 -8.70
CA THR A 67 17.07 13.12 -8.10
C THR A 67 17.32 14.62 -8.00
N PHE A 68 18.05 15.05 -6.98
CA PHE A 68 18.45 16.42 -6.77
C PHE A 68 19.73 16.52 -5.94
N LEU A 69 20.41 17.65 -6.02
CA LEU A 69 21.56 17.94 -5.17
C LEU A 69 21.11 18.68 -3.92
N ASP A 70 21.60 18.24 -2.76
CA ASP A 70 21.44 19.00 -1.52
C ASP A 70 22.44 20.17 -1.46
N ARG A 71 22.35 21.00 -0.41
CA ARG A 71 23.30 22.11 -0.21
C ARG A 71 24.75 21.67 -0.04
N GLY A 72 24.99 20.44 0.40
CA GLY A 72 26.30 19.81 0.49
C GLY A 72 26.76 19.13 -0.80
N ARG A 73 26.06 19.32 -1.93
CA ARG A 73 26.31 18.71 -3.24
C ARG A 73 26.25 17.20 -3.27
N ARG A 74 25.53 16.58 -2.32
CA ARG A 74 25.27 15.14 -2.35
C ARG A 74 24.07 14.87 -3.24
N THR A 75 24.15 13.82 -4.07
CA THR A 75 23.02 13.40 -4.90
C THR A 75 22.04 12.60 -4.05
N LEU A 76 20.86 13.18 -3.85
CA LEU A 76 19.74 12.58 -3.14
C LEU A 76 18.64 12.20 -4.12
N ALA A 77 17.76 11.32 -3.70
CA ALA A 77 16.58 10.92 -4.45
C ALA A 77 15.34 10.84 -3.54
N LEU A 78 14.18 11.15 -4.11
CA LEU A 78 12.93 10.65 -3.51
C LEU A 78 12.89 9.13 -3.71
N ARG A 79 12.53 8.38 -2.66
CA ARG A 79 12.55 6.91 -2.71
C ARG A 79 11.68 6.37 -3.86
N ALA A 80 12.32 5.60 -4.73
CA ALA A 80 11.70 5.00 -5.91
C ALA A 80 11.04 3.65 -5.62
N GLU A 81 11.39 3.04 -4.49
CA GLU A 81 10.83 1.78 -3.97
C GLU A 81 11.15 1.66 -2.47
N GLY A 82 10.64 0.64 -1.77
CA GLY A 82 10.78 0.54 -0.32
C GLY A 82 11.81 -0.47 0.17
N THR A 83 12.16 -1.48 -0.63
CA THR A 83 13.01 -2.61 -0.22
C THR A 83 14.46 -2.20 0.06
N ALA A 84 15.10 -1.43 -0.85
CA ALA A 84 16.48 -1.00 -0.68
C ALA A 84 16.65 -0.05 0.53
N PRO A 85 15.75 0.93 0.80
CA PRO A 85 15.74 1.68 2.05
C PRO A 85 15.60 0.83 3.31
N VAL A 86 14.77 -0.23 3.27
CA VAL A 86 14.62 -1.16 4.41
C VAL A 86 15.92 -1.96 4.61
N MET A 87 16.53 -2.47 3.53
CA MET A 87 17.81 -3.18 3.63
C MET A 87 18.92 -2.26 4.15
N ARG A 88 19.02 -1.01 3.66
CA ARG A 88 19.96 -0.02 4.19
C ARG A 88 19.75 0.21 5.69
N ALA A 89 18.50 0.39 6.14
CA ALA A 89 18.19 0.58 7.53
C ALA A 89 18.51 -0.68 8.38
N PHE A 90 18.25 -1.87 7.85
CA PHE A 90 18.62 -3.14 8.48
C PHE A 90 20.13 -3.21 8.72
N LEU A 91 20.93 -2.85 7.74
CA LEU A 91 22.41 -2.85 7.84
C LEU A 91 22.90 -1.75 8.78
N GLU A 92 22.45 -0.50 8.58
CA GLU A 92 22.89 0.66 9.36
C GLU A 92 22.63 0.52 10.86
N HIS A 93 21.47 -0.04 11.22
CA HIS A 93 21.06 -0.21 12.62
C HIS A 93 21.33 -1.63 13.16
N ASN A 94 22.02 -2.48 12.40
CA ASN A 94 22.34 -3.87 12.78
C ASN A 94 21.11 -4.62 13.33
N LEU A 95 19.97 -4.53 12.63
CA LEU A 95 18.71 -5.09 13.12
C LEU A 95 18.73 -6.62 13.25
N GLY A 96 19.65 -7.30 12.57
CA GLY A 96 19.88 -8.74 12.67
C GLY A 96 20.55 -9.20 13.98
N ALA A 97 21.14 -8.28 14.77
CA ALA A 97 21.86 -8.64 16.00
C ALA A 97 20.97 -9.30 17.07
N ALA A 98 19.69 -9.01 17.08
CA ALA A 98 18.72 -9.61 17.99
C ALA A 98 18.25 -11.01 17.58
N GLY A 99 18.67 -11.48 16.40
CA GLY A 99 18.32 -12.78 15.82
C GLY A 99 17.70 -12.64 14.41
N LEU A 100 17.81 -13.71 13.65
CA LEU A 100 17.27 -13.87 12.30
C LEU A 100 16.16 -14.94 12.29
N PRO A 101 15.18 -14.86 11.38
CA PRO A 101 14.96 -13.78 10.43
C PRO A 101 14.34 -12.54 11.05
N VAL A 102 14.57 -11.38 10.43
CA VAL A 102 13.90 -10.12 10.75
C VAL A 102 12.76 -9.90 9.78
N LYS A 103 11.53 -9.76 10.29
CA LYS A 103 10.30 -9.55 9.52
C LYS A 103 9.83 -8.11 9.68
N LEU A 104 9.82 -7.35 8.59
CA LEU A 104 9.46 -5.93 8.57
C LEU A 104 8.35 -5.66 7.56
N TYR A 105 7.47 -4.72 7.86
CA TYR A 105 6.55 -4.15 6.88
C TYR A 105 6.60 -2.62 6.91
N TYR A 106 6.20 -2.01 5.81
CA TYR A 106 6.09 -0.56 5.71
C TYR A 106 4.85 -0.14 4.93
N ILE A 107 4.33 1.05 5.24
CA ILE A 107 3.35 1.78 4.44
C ILE A 107 3.96 3.13 4.16
N CYS A 108 4.26 3.41 2.90
CA CYS A 108 5.00 4.62 2.60
C CYS A 108 4.76 5.15 1.16
N PRO A 109 4.85 6.48 0.94
CA PRO A 109 4.81 7.04 -0.40
C PRO A 109 6.06 6.67 -1.19
N ILE A 110 5.87 6.31 -2.47
CA ILE A 110 6.88 6.00 -3.47
C ILE A 110 6.75 6.99 -4.62
N PHE A 111 7.88 7.37 -5.22
CA PHE A 111 7.96 8.41 -6.24
C PHE A 111 8.64 7.88 -7.49
N ARG A 112 7.91 7.85 -8.63
CA ARG A 112 8.44 7.44 -9.93
C ARG A 112 7.95 8.37 -11.03
N TYR A 113 8.83 8.91 -11.84
CA TYR A 113 8.50 9.77 -12.96
C TYR A 113 7.96 8.96 -14.14
N ASP A 114 6.83 8.29 -13.91
CA ASP A 114 6.19 7.45 -14.89
C ASP A 114 5.07 8.19 -15.66
N ARG A 115 4.59 7.57 -16.74
CA ARG A 115 3.43 8.09 -17.47
C ARG A 115 2.16 7.82 -16.67
N PRO A 116 1.47 8.88 -16.16
CA PRO A 116 0.30 8.69 -15.32
C PRO A 116 -0.85 8.02 -16.08
N GLN A 117 -1.45 7.02 -15.44
CA GLN A 117 -2.69 6.35 -15.87
C GLN A 117 -3.43 5.83 -14.64
N ALA A 118 -4.66 5.32 -14.80
CA ALA A 118 -5.42 4.77 -13.69
C ALA A 118 -4.61 3.69 -12.92
N GLY A 119 -4.45 3.87 -11.61
CA GLY A 119 -3.64 3.00 -10.76
C GLY A 119 -2.12 3.07 -10.94
N ARG A 120 -1.62 4.05 -11.70
CA ARG A 120 -0.18 4.29 -11.89
C ARG A 120 0.09 5.78 -11.79
N TYR A 121 0.56 6.20 -10.64
CA TYR A 121 0.81 7.60 -10.29
C TYR A 121 2.30 7.85 -10.11
N ARG A 122 2.71 9.12 -10.22
CA ARG A 122 4.09 9.54 -9.93
C ARG A 122 4.41 9.56 -8.44
N GLN A 123 3.40 9.75 -7.62
CA GLN A 123 3.41 9.47 -6.19
C GLN A 123 2.30 8.47 -5.91
N HIS A 124 2.65 7.35 -5.32
CA HIS A 124 1.70 6.32 -4.88
C HIS A 124 2.13 5.76 -3.53
N THR A 125 1.19 5.18 -2.79
CA THR A 125 1.49 4.58 -1.49
C THR A 125 1.67 3.07 -1.65
N GLN A 126 2.77 2.57 -1.13
CA GLN A 126 3.08 1.14 -1.16
C GLN A 126 3.01 0.55 0.25
N PHE A 127 2.29 -0.55 0.40
CA PHE A 127 2.50 -1.51 1.46
C PHE A 127 3.54 -2.51 0.98
N GLY A 128 4.57 -2.75 1.79
CA GLY A 128 5.58 -3.77 1.51
C GLY A 128 5.88 -4.59 2.74
N ALA A 129 6.30 -5.83 2.53
CA ALA A 129 6.72 -6.74 3.59
C ALA A 129 7.99 -7.47 3.17
N GLU A 130 8.96 -7.53 4.07
CA GLU A 130 10.30 -8.03 3.85
C GLU A 130 10.69 -9.02 4.95
N VAL A 131 11.26 -10.18 4.56
CA VAL A 131 11.92 -11.15 5.46
C VAL A 131 13.39 -11.12 5.15
N LEU A 132 14.21 -10.74 6.13
CA LEU A 132 15.65 -10.57 5.99
C LEU A 132 16.38 -11.63 6.84
N GLY A 133 17.36 -12.31 6.24
CA GLY A 133 18.20 -13.29 6.92
C GLY A 133 17.72 -14.75 6.83
N SER A 134 16.77 -15.07 5.94
CA SER A 134 16.36 -16.46 5.68
C SER A 134 16.59 -16.84 4.21
N ALA A 135 17.37 -17.90 3.98
CA ALA A 135 17.54 -18.52 2.66
C ALA A 135 16.53 -19.65 2.38
N ASP A 136 15.72 -20.02 3.37
CA ASP A 136 14.76 -21.12 3.28
C ASP A 136 13.56 -20.73 2.38
N PRO A 137 13.11 -21.61 1.45
CA PRO A 137 11.95 -21.37 0.59
C PRO A 137 10.63 -21.15 1.33
N ALA A 138 10.55 -21.56 2.61
CA ALA A 138 9.37 -21.28 3.43
C ALA A 138 9.16 -19.78 3.66
N ALA A 139 10.25 -18.97 3.69
CA ALA A 139 10.15 -17.53 3.81
C ALA A 139 9.50 -16.91 2.57
N ASP A 140 9.79 -17.45 1.36
CA ASP A 140 9.16 -17.00 0.11
C ASP A 140 7.65 -17.29 0.13
N ALA A 141 7.29 -18.51 0.52
CA ALA A 141 5.88 -18.91 0.61
C ALA A 141 5.11 -18.10 1.66
N GLU A 142 5.72 -17.82 2.82
CA GLU A 142 5.10 -17.03 3.89
C GLU A 142 4.85 -15.57 3.44
N VAL A 143 5.85 -14.93 2.80
CA VAL A 143 5.72 -13.56 2.28
C VAL A 143 4.61 -13.49 1.24
N LEU A 144 4.57 -14.42 0.29
CA LEU A 144 3.52 -14.47 -0.73
C LEU A 144 2.15 -14.75 -0.10
N SER A 145 2.10 -15.62 0.92
CA SER A 145 0.88 -15.89 1.69
C SER A 145 0.34 -14.62 2.35
N LEU A 146 1.18 -13.84 3.01
CA LEU A 146 0.77 -12.56 3.62
C LEU A 146 0.10 -11.65 2.58
N GLY A 147 0.71 -11.48 1.40
CA GLY A 147 0.15 -10.64 0.33
C GLY A 147 -1.17 -11.17 -0.22
N VAL A 148 -1.28 -12.48 -0.48
CA VAL A 148 -2.51 -13.12 -0.98
C VAL A 148 -3.64 -12.98 0.04
N ARG A 149 -3.39 -13.38 1.31
CA ARG A 149 -4.40 -13.30 2.38
C ARG A 149 -4.82 -11.85 2.67
N LEU A 150 -3.91 -10.90 2.48
CA LEU A 150 -4.26 -9.48 2.59
C LEU A 150 -5.29 -9.08 1.53
N VAL A 151 -5.03 -9.40 0.27
CA VAL A 151 -5.94 -9.07 -0.84
C VAL A 151 -7.29 -9.77 -0.69
N GLU A 152 -7.27 -11.06 -0.31
CA GLU A 152 -8.48 -11.83 -0.01
C GLU A 152 -9.29 -11.25 1.17
N SER A 153 -8.61 -10.75 2.21
CA SER A 153 -9.29 -10.17 3.40
C SER A 153 -10.10 -8.92 3.10
N PHE A 154 -9.81 -8.26 1.99
CA PHE A 154 -10.58 -7.13 1.48
C PHE A 154 -11.68 -7.53 0.50
N GLY A 155 -11.93 -8.84 0.31
CA GLY A 155 -13.00 -9.34 -0.56
C GLY A 155 -12.62 -9.40 -2.05
N VAL A 156 -11.35 -9.21 -2.43
CA VAL A 156 -10.91 -9.37 -3.82
C VAL A 156 -10.83 -10.87 -4.12
N PRO A 157 -11.70 -11.41 -4.99
CA PRO A 157 -11.73 -12.84 -5.29
C PRO A 157 -10.71 -13.24 -6.37
N ASP A 158 -10.62 -14.54 -6.61
CA ASP A 158 -9.85 -15.15 -7.70
C ASP A 158 -8.40 -14.67 -7.75
N VAL A 159 -7.76 -14.62 -6.56
CA VAL A 159 -6.36 -14.26 -6.43
C VAL A 159 -5.49 -15.46 -6.81
N GLU A 160 -4.59 -15.27 -7.76
CA GLU A 160 -3.65 -16.28 -8.23
C GLU A 160 -2.23 -15.76 -8.25
N VAL A 161 -1.29 -16.58 -7.73
CA VAL A 161 0.14 -16.28 -7.80
C VAL A 161 0.69 -16.79 -9.11
N HIS A 162 1.25 -15.92 -9.94
CA HIS A 162 2.09 -16.31 -11.05
C HIS A 162 3.54 -16.36 -10.57
N LEU A 163 4.15 -17.51 -10.66
CA LEU A 163 5.42 -17.84 -10.03
C LEU A 163 6.48 -18.19 -11.08
N ASN A 164 7.68 -17.65 -10.91
CA ASN A 164 8.86 -17.97 -11.69
C ASN A 164 10.11 -18.02 -10.80
N SER A 165 11.20 -18.50 -11.37
CA SER A 165 12.54 -18.32 -10.84
C SER A 165 13.38 -17.56 -11.84
N VAL A 166 14.06 -16.49 -11.42
CA VAL A 166 15.01 -15.76 -12.28
C VAL A 166 16.45 -16.25 -12.10
N GLY A 167 16.63 -17.39 -11.43
CA GLY A 167 17.94 -17.97 -11.15
C GLY A 167 18.82 -17.09 -10.25
N ASP A 168 20.05 -17.49 -10.08
CA ASP A 168 21.06 -16.76 -9.32
C ASP A 168 22.34 -16.53 -10.16
N ALA A 169 23.40 -16.05 -9.52
CA ALA A 169 24.67 -15.77 -10.21
C ALA A 169 25.30 -17.00 -10.86
N ALA A 170 24.99 -18.22 -10.42
CA ALA A 170 25.55 -19.45 -10.99
C ALA A 170 24.86 -19.85 -12.29
N CYS A 171 23.53 -19.75 -12.37
CA CYS A 171 22.79 -20.24 -13.55
C CYS A 171 22.36 -19.14 -14.52
N ARG A 172 22.18 -17.91 -14.07
CA ARG A 172 21.71 -16.78 -14.89
C ARG A 172 22.60 -16.47 -16.12
N PRO A 173 23.94 -16.52 -16.06
CA PRO A 173 24.79 -16.27 -17.24
C PRO A 173 24.50 -17.21 -18.40
N HIS A 174 24.27 -18.50 -18.12
CA HIS A 174 23.94 -19.49 -19.16
C HIS A 174 22.56 -19.18 -19.78
N TYR A 175 21.61 -18.79 -18.99
CA TYR A 175 20.28 -18.41 -19.49
C TYR A 175 20.32 -17.10 -20.31
N ILE A 176 21.07 -16.11 -19.88
CA ILE A 176 21.29 -14.87 -20.64
C ILE A 176 21.86 -15.17 -22.00
N GLN A 177 22.83 -16.09 -22.08
CA GLN A 177 23.40 -16.51 -23.38
C GLN A 177 22.33 -17.18 -24.26
N ALA A 178 21.54 -18.09 -23.70
CA ALA A 178 20.46 -18.74 -24.44
C ALA A 178 19.42 -17.73 -24.95
N LEU A 179 19.08 -16.71 -24.15
CA LEU A 179 18.20 -15.63 -24.59
C LEU A 179 18.82 -14.81 -25.74
N ARG A 180 20.11 -14.48 -25.66
CA ARG A 180 20.80 -13.77 -26.72
C ARG A 180 20.81 -14.57 -28.03
N ASP A 181 21.10 -15.86 -27.96
CA ASP A 181 21.10 -16.74 -29.12
C ASP A 181 19.72 -16.85 -29.74
N TYR A 182 18.66 -16.92 -28.91
CA TYR A 182 17.30 -16.95 -29.38
C TYR A 182 16.86 -15.61 -30.02
N PHE A 183 17.09 -14.47 -29.36
CA PHE A 183 16.57 -13.17 -29.82
C PHE A 183 17.42 -12.57 -30.95
N ARG A 184 18.69 -12.93 -31.10
CA ARG A 184 19.60 -12.37 -32.13
C ARG A 184 19.01 -12.42 -33.54
N PRO A 185 18.47 -13.54 -34.06
CA PRO A 185 17.86 -13.59 -35.39
C PRO A 185 16.65 -12.67 -35.55
N HIS A 186 15.92 -12.40 -34.46
CA HIS A 186 14.69 -11.60 -34.43
C HIS A 186 14.95 -10.12 -34.15
N LEU A 187 16.15 -9.72 -33.80
CA LEU A 187 16.45 -8.40 -33.24
C LEU A 187 16.06 -7.25 -34.17
N ALA A 188 16.18 -7.42 -35.48
CA ALA A 188 15.83 -6.41 -36.46
C ALA A 188 14.31 -6.15 -36.54
N GLU A 189 13.48 -7.13 -36.18
CA GLU A 189 12.02 -7.07 -36.20
C GLU A 189 11.46 -6.56 -34.88
N MET A 190 12.25 -6.60 -33.80
CA MET A 190 11.82 -6.20 -32.46
C MET A 190 11.76 -4.68 -32.30
N CYS A 191 10.96 -4.24 -31.34
CA CYS A 191 10.80 -2.82 -31.04
C CYS A 191 12.11 -2.17 -30.55
N ALA A 192 12.24 -0.86 -30.75
CA ALA A 192 13.45 -0.10 -30.39
C ALA A 192 13.89 -0.26 -28.93
N ASP A 193 12.95 -0.47 -28.00
CA ASP A 193 13.26 -0.70 -26.59
C ASP A 193 13.92 -2.08 -26.39
N CYS A 194 13.44 -3.14 -27.09
CA CYS A 194 14.04 -4.47 -27.06
C CYS A 194 15.42 -4.47 -27.69
N GLN A 195 15.60 -3.82 -28.85
CA GLN A 195 16.91 -3.68 -29.49
C GLN A 195 17.95 -3.06 -28.55
N ARG A 196 17.55 -2.01 -27.83
CA ARG A 196 18.41 -1.32 -26.87
C ARG A 196 18.74 -2.17 -25.64
N ARG A 197 17.77 -2.96 -25.14
CA ARG A 197 17.91 -3.83 -23.97
C ARG A 197 18.68 -5.12 -24.26
N PHE A 198 18.78 -5.53 -25.52
CA PHE A 198 19.35 -6.81 -25.90
C PHE A 198 20.77 -7.04 -25.37
N GLU A 199 21.62 -6.02 -25.41
CA GLU A 199 23.00 -6.15 -24.88
C GLU A 199 23.07 -5.87 -23.39
N ALA A 200 22.31 -4.87 -22.89
CA ALA A 200 22.40 -4.42 -21.51
C ALA A 200 21.69 -5.36 -20.52
N ASN A 201 20.47 -5.81 -20.85
CA ASN A 201 19.66 -6.66 -19.98
C ASN A 201 18.66 -7.51 -20.77
N PRO A 202 19.10 -8.65 -21.35
CA PRO A 202 18.25 -9.52 -22.17
C PRO A 202 17.02 -10.07 -21.43
N LEU A 203 17.07 -10.23 -20.10
CA LEU A 203 15.91 -10.67 -19.32
C LEU A 203 14.70 -9.74 -19.48
N ARG A 204 14.96 -8.44 -19.68
CA ARG A 204 13.89 -7.43 -19.86
C ARG A 204 13.15 -7.54 -21.19
N LEU A 205 13.65 -8.33 -22.14
CA LEU A 205 12.95 -8.62 -23.38
C LEU A 205 11.71 -9.49 -23.13
N LEU A 206 11.77 -10.36 -22.11
CA LEU A 206 10.65 -11.25 -21.73
C LEU A 206 9.39 -10.49 -21.25
N ASP A 207 9.55 -9.24 -20.79
CA ASP A 207 8.45 -8.38 -20.36
C ASP A 207 7.87 -7.48 -21.50
N CYS A 208 8.32 -7.69 -22.75
CA CYS A 208 7.91 -6.86 -23.86
C CYS A 208 6.52 -7.25 -24.37
N LYS A 209 5.56 -6.33 -24.23
CA LYS A 209 4.20 -6.52 -24.73
C LYS A 209 4.06 -6.27 -26.23
N ARG A 210 4.96 -5.50 -26.84
CA ARG A 210 4.96 -5.21 -28.29
C ARG A 210 5.41 -6.41 -29.11
N ASP A 211 6.44 -7.10 -28.60
CA ASP A 211 7.07 -8.23 -29.26
C ASP A 211 6.59 -9.57 -28.66
N ALA A 212 5.35 -9.61 -28.13
CA ALA A 212 4.83 -10.73 -27.36
C ALA A 212 4.87 -12.07 -28.11
N GLU A 213 4.67 -12.07 -29.44
CA GLU A 213 4.72 -13.28 -30.27
C GLU A 213 6.14 -13.85 -30.32
N ILE A 214 7.16 -13.01 -30.51
CA ILE A 214 8.58 -13.43 -30.47
C ILE A 214 8.94 -13.90 -29.06
N VAL A 215 8.53 -13.15 -28.04
CA VAL A 215 8.80 -13.49 -26.63
C VAL A 215 8.18 -14.83 -26.22
N ALA A 216 7.04 -15.19 -26.77
CA ALA A 216 6.35 -16.45 -26.45
C ALA A 216 7.18 -17.70 -26.82
N GLY A 217 8.06 -17.60 -27.80
CA GLY A 217 8.95 -18.69 -28.20
C GLY A 217 10.29 -18.73 -27.45
N ALA A 218 10.56 -17.78 -26.55
CA ALA A 218 11.82 -17.75 -25.82
C ALA A 218 11.97 -18.96 -24.86
N PRO A 219 13.19 -19.50 -24.71
CA PRO A 219 13.41 -20.64 -23.81
C PRO A 219 13.06 -20.27 -22.37
N PRO A 220 12.35 -21.14 -21.62
CA PRO A 220 12.00 -20.88 -20.23
C PRO A 220 13.23 -20.99 -19.31
N ILE A 221 13.39 -20.04 -18.38
CA ILE A 221 14.52 -20.06 -17.43
C ILE A 221 14.55 -21.33 -16.57
N LEU A 222 13.40 -21.93 -16.30
CA LEU A 222 13.27 -23.14 -15.49
C LEU A 222 14.11 -24.30 -16.03
N SER A 223 14.39 -24.33 -17.35
CA SER A 223 15.26 -25.35 -17.98
C SER A 223 16.77 -25.08 -17.79
N TYR A 224 17.13 -23.91 -17.24
CA TYR A 224 18.53 -23.48 -17.06
C TYR A 224 18.91 -23.32 -15.58
N LEU A 225 18.03 -23.63 -14.66
CA LEU A 225 18.31 -23.52 -13.23
C LEU A 225 19.40 -24.51 -12.79
N CYS A 226 20.36 -24.01 -12.00
CA CYS A 226 21.28 -24.89 -11.27
C CYS A 226 20.50 -25.74 -10.24
N ASN A 227 21.14 -26.76 -9.71
CA ASN A 227 20.48 -27.67 -8.76
C ASN A 227 19.90 -26.91 -7.54
N ASP A 228 20.65 -25.98 -6.98
CA ASP A 228 20.23 -25.23 -5.78
C ASP A 228 19.02 -24.34 -6.06
N CYS A 229 19.00 -23.65 -7.20
CA CYS A 229 17.84 -22.84 -7.62
C CYS A 229 16.61 -23.70 -7.89
N ARG A 230 16.80 -24.91 -8.47
CA ARG A 230 15.72 -25.86 -8.74
C ARG A 230 15.11 -26.40 -7.44
N VAL A 231 15.96 -26.88 -6.52
CA VAL A 231 15.52 -27.39 -5.21
C VAL A 231 14.79 -26.30 -4.41
N HIS A 232 15.33 -25.07 -4.39
CA HIS A 232 14.68 -23.94 -3.75
C HIS A 232 13.29 -23.67 -4.36
N PHE A 233 13.20 -23.63 -5.69
CA PHE A 233 11.95 -23.34 -6.40
C PHE A 233 10.90 -24.43 -6.20
N GLU A 234 11.29 -25.71 -6.19
CA GLU A 234 10.43 -26.84 -5.83
C GLU A 234 9.95 -26.75 -4.38
N GLY A 235 10.81 -26.29 -3.45
CA GLY A 235 10.46 -26.02 -2.06
C GLY A 235 9.40 -24.93 -1.91
N VAL A 236 9.54 -23.80 -2.65
CA VAL A 236 8.51 -22.74 -2.65
C VAL A 236 7.17 -23.27 -3.12
N GLN A 237 7.14 -24.05 -4.21
CA GLN A 237 5.92 -24.66 -4.73
C GLN A 237 5.28 -25.62 -3.73
N ALA A 238 6.07 -26.46 -3.08
CA ALA A 238 5.59 -27.41 -2.06
C ALA A 238 4.97 -26.65 -0.87
N HIS A 239 5.61 -25.57 -0.39
CA HIS A 239 5.09 -24.77 0.71
C HIS A 239 3.82 -24.02 0.34
N LEU A 240 3.73 -23.40 -0.85
CA LEU A 240 2.51 -22.76 -1.34
C LEU A 240 1.36 -23.77 -1.43
N GLY A 241 1.63 -24.98 -1.96
CA GLY A 241 0.66 -26.06 -2.01
C GLY A 241 0.17 -26.49 -0.62
N ALA A 242 1.09 -26.64 0.35
CA ALA A 242 0.77 -27.03 1.72
C ALA A 242 -0.15 -26.03 2.45
N ILE A 243 -0.02 -24.74 2.16
CA ILE A 243 -0.87 -23.67 2.75
C ILE A 243 -2.09 -23.32 1.87
N GLY A 244 -2.32 -24.09 0.80
CA GLY A 244 -3.50 -23.94 -0.07
C GLY A 244 -3.52 -22.66 -0.91
N ILE A 245 -2.34 -22.12 -1.28
CA ILE A 245 -2.25 -20.99 -2.20
C ILE A 245 -2.13 -21.50 -3.63
N ARG A 246 -3.08 -21.08 -4.48
CA ARG A 246 -3.06 -21.39 -5.91
C ARG A 246 -1.96 -20.62 -6.61
N TYR A 247 -1.22 -21.28 -7.48
CA TYR A 247 -0.21 -20.64 -8.31
C TYR A 247 -0.20 -21.25 -9.72
N ALA A 248 0.25 -20.43 -10.68
CA ALA A 248 0.58 -20.85 -12.04
C ALA A 248 2.06 -20.56 -12.30
N LEU A 249 2.74 -21.42 -13.04
CA LEU A 249 4.10 -21.16 -13.50
C LEU A 249 4.05 -20.24 -14.73
N ASP A 250 4.73 -19.09 -14.65
CA ASP A 250 4.86 -18.19 -15.79
C ASP A 250 6.34 -17.81 -16.00
N PRO A 251 7.01 -18.47 -16.94
CA PRO A 251 8.46 -18.27 -17.20
C PRO A 251 8.78 -16.89 -17.79
N ARG A 252 7.78 -16.08 -18.13
CA ARG A 252 7.96 -14.72 -18.63
C ARG A 252 8.02 -13.67 -17.51
N ILE A 253 7.68 -14.06 -16.27
CA ILE A 253 7.79 -13.13 -15.15
C ILE A 253 9.26 -12.82 -14.89
N VAL A 254 9.60 -11.56 -15.16
CA VAL A 254 10.83 -10.90 -14.76
C VAL A 254 10.47 -9.62 -14.04
N ARG A 255 11.28 -9.23 -13.07
CA ARG A 255 10.99 -8.03 -12.29
C ARG A 255 11.71 -6.82 -12.85
N GLY A 256 11.14 -5.63 -12.61
CA GLY A 256 11.69 -4.34 -13.06
C GLY A 256 12.94 -3.87 -12.31
N LEU A 257 13.49 -4.67 -11.42
CA LEU A 257 14.61 -4.38 -10.53
C LEU A 257 15.62 -5.50 -10.65
N ASP A 258 16.89 -5.18 -10.83
CA ASP A 258 17.93 -6.18 -11.16
C ASP A 258 18.44 -6.96 -9.94
N TYR A 259 18.09 -6.54 -8.73
CA TYR A 259 18.50 -7.24 -7.51
C TYR A 259 17.81 -8.61 -7.30
N TYR A 260 16.72 -8.89 -8.03
CA TYR A 260 16.02 -10.15 -7.85
C TYR A 260 16.86 -11.38 -8.19
N THR A 261 16.76 -12.39 -7.33
CA THR A 261 17.37 -13.71 -7.46
C THR A 261 16.31 -14.77 -7.17
N ARG A 262 16.50 -15.99 -7.72
CA ARG A 262 15.63 -17.14 -7.45
C ARG A 262 14.15 -16.80 -7.66
N THR A 263 13.35 -16.75 -6.59
CA THR A 263 11.90 -16.53 -6.65
C THR A 263 11.53 -15.17 -7.20
N ALA A 264 10.67 -15.14 -8.21
CA ALA A 264 9.96 -13.97 -8.70
C ALA A 264 8.47 -14.29 -8.81
N ALA A 265 7.63 -13.40 -8.32
CA ALA A 265 6.19 -13.59 -8.34
C ALA A 265 5.44 -12.30 -8.66
N GLU A 266 4.32 -12.47 -9.35
CA GLU A 266 3.28 -11.46 -9.51
C GLU A 266 1.94 -12.07 -9.14
N VAL A 267 1.10 -11.29 -8.48
CA VAL A 267 -0.20 -11.75 -8.02
C VAL A 267 -1.28 -11.00 -8.77
N TYR A 268 -2.14 -11.74 -9.42
CA TYR A 268 -3.22 -11.25 -10.23
C TYR A 268 -4.57 -11.53 -9.57
N SER A 269 -5.57 -10.71 -9.90
CA SER A 269 -6.97 -11.00 -9.63
C SER A 269 -7.74 -10.93 -10.93
N GLY A 270 -8.57 -11.91 -11.19
CA GLY A 270 -9.39 -12.00 -12.41
C GLY A 270 -10.27 -10.77 -12.68
N ARG A 271 -10.54 -9.97 -11.63
CA ARG A 271 -11.39 -8.79 -11.71
C ARG A 271 -10.67 -7.49 -12.07
N LEU A 272 -9.35 -7.40 -11.90
CA LEU A 272 -8.58 -6.20 -12.29
C LEU A 272 -8.34 -6.10 -13.80
N GLY A 273 -8.79 -7.10 -14.56
CA GLY A 273 -8.53 -7.24 -16.00
C GLY A 273 -7.15 -7.86 -16.26
N ALA A 274 -6.98 -8.46 -17.42
CA ALA A 274 -5.88 -9.35 -17.80
C ALA A 274 -4.45 -8.74 -17.79
N GLN A 275 -4.25 -7.54 -17.23
CA GLN A 275 -2.96 -6.83 -17.37
C GLN A 275 -2.43 -6.13 -16.11
N SER A 276 -3.06 -6.29 -14.94
CA SER A 276 -2.63 -5.56 -13.75
C SER A 276 -2.40 -6.49 -12.57
N ALA A 277 -1.14 -6.80 -12.29
CA ALA A 277 -0.78 -7.42 -11.01
C ALA A 277 -1.24 -6.53 -9.85
N VAL A 278 -1.87 -7.13 -8.85
CA VAL A 278 -2.25 -6.45 -7.60
C VAL A 278 -1.01 -6.09 -6.82
N PHE A 279 -0.09 -7.06 -6.71
CA PHE A 279 1.23 -6.86 -6.12
C PHE A 279 2.27 -7.77 -6.79
N GLY A 280 3.53 -7.53 -6.48
CA GLY A 280 4.59 -8.39 -6.95
C GLY A 280 5.84 -8.28 -6.08
N GLY A 281 6.63 -9.34 -6.09
CA GLY A 281 7.79 -9.46 -5.24
C GLY A 281 8.72 -10.60 -5.67
N GLY A 282 9.55 -11.01 -4.74
CA GLY A 282 10.50 -12.10 -4.93
C GLY A 282 11.70 -11.99 -4.01
N ARG A 283 12.69 -12.82 -4.25
CA ARG A 283 13.92 -12.94 -3.47
C ARG A 283 15.03 -12.04 -4.03
N TYR A 284 15.87 -11.51 -3.14
CA TYR A 284 16.95 -10.58 -3.49
C TYR A 284 18.18 -10.77 -2.58
N ASP A 285 18.76 -11.96 -2.62
CA ASP A 285 19.84 -12.39 -1.70
C ASP A 285 21.12 -11.54 -1.78
N GLY A 286 21.40 -10.92 -2.93
CA GLY A 286 22.60 -10.09 -3.13
C GLY A 286 22.46 -8.61 -2.75
N LEU A 287 21.28 -8.13 -2.33
CA LEU A 287 21.03 -6.70 -2.11
C LEU A 287 21.85 -6.14 -0.93
N ALA A 288 22.00 -6.91 0.15
CA ALA A 288 22.78 -6.49 1.31
C ALA A 288 24.25 -6.23 0.93
N GLU A 289 24.85 -7.13 0.16
CA GLU A 289 26.23 -7.01 -0.30
C GLU A 289 26.43 -5.83 -1.26
N GLN A 290 25.47 -5.60 -2.16
CA GLN A 290 25.47 -4.42 -3.04
C GLN A 290 25.44 -3.11 -2.26
N LEU A 291 24.79 -3.09 -1.09
CA LEU A 291 24.77 -1.94 -0.18
C LEU A 291 25.97 -1.91 0.80
N GLY A 292 26.91 -2.83 0.68
CA GLY A 292 28.14 -2.86 1.48
C GLY A 292 28.02 -3.63 2.79
N GLY A 293 26.96 -4.40 2.97
CA GLY A 293 26.75 -5.27 4.14
C GLY A 293 27.25 -6.70 3.94
N PRO A 294 27.15 -7.55 4.97
CA PRO A 294 27.41 -8.98 4.84
C PRO A 294 26.31 -9.67 4.02
N PRO A 295 26.61 -10.86 3.43
CA PRO A 295 25.61 -11.67 2.75
C PRO A 295 24.37 -11.89 3.65
N THR A 296 23.23 -11.39 3.21
CA THR A 296 21.99 -11.47 3.97
C THR A 296 20.85 -11.76 2.99
N PRO A 297 20.36 -12.99 2.94
CA PRO A 297 19.21 -13.34 2.11
C PRO A 297 17.99 -12.49 2.44
N GLY A 298 17.26 -12.09 1.41
CA GLY A 298 16.04 -11.31 1.57
C GLY A 298 14.95 -11.73 0.59
N VAL A 299 13.70 -11.64 1.03
CA VAL A 299 12.53 -11.87 0.20
C VAL A 299 11.41 -10.93 0.64
N GLY A 300 10.68 -10.36 -0.31
CA GLY A 300 9.61 -9.41 -0.01
C GLY A 300 8.69 -9.14 -1.18
N PHE A 301 7.67 -8.34 -0.93
CA PHE A 301 6.77 -7.83 -1.97
C PHE A 301 6.37 -6.39 -1.74
N GLY A 302 5.89 -5.73 -2.82
CA GLY A 302 5.29 -4.41 -2.75
C GLY A 302 3.91 -4.38 -3.41
N LEU A 303 2.91 -3.84 -2.69
CA LEU A 303 1.53 -3.68 -3.09
C LEU A 303 1.18 -2.19 -3.14
N GLY A 304 0.71 -1.70 -4.28
CA GLY A 304 0.21 -0.33 -4.42
C GLY A 304 -1.20 -0.19 -3.85
N ILE A 305 -1.37 0.67 -2.82
CA ILE A 305 -2.67 0.86 -2.15
C ILE A 305 -3.70 1.42 -3.12
N GLU A 306 -3.33 2.36 -3.99
CA GLU A 306 -4.23 2.93 -4.99
C GLU A 306 -4.80 1.87 -5.94
N ARG A 307 -4.00 0.85 -6.30
CA ARG A 307 -4.46 -0.26 -7.13
C ARG A 307 -5.46 -1.15 -6.40
N LEU A 308 -5.20 -1.43 -5.13
CA LEU A 308 -6.14 -2.18 -4.29
C LEU A 308 -7.45 -1.42 -4.14
N LEU A 309 -7.42 -0.12 -3.86
CA LEU A 309 -8.61 0.72 -3.74
C LEU A 309 -9.43 0.74 -5.04
N LEU A 310 -8.77 0.86 -6.21
CA LEU A 310 -9.44 0.77 -7.51
C LEU A 310 -10.09 -0.60 -7.76
N ALA A 311 -9.47 -1.68 -7.26
CA ALA A 311 -10.09 -3.00 -7.32
C ALA A 311 -11.37 -3.06 -6.49
N LEU A 312 -11.32 -2.54 -5.27
CA LEU A 312 -12.44 -2.51 -4.34
C LEU A 312 -13.58 -1.59 -4.78
N GLU A 313 -13.28 -0.46 -5.43
CA GLU A 313 -14.32 0.45 -5.97
C GLU A 313 -15.20 -0.20 -7.03
N ARG A 314 -14.62 -1.06 -7.87
CA ARG A 314 -15.36 -1.79 -8.91
C ARG A 314 -16.34 -2.80 -8.35
N GLU A 315 -16.15 -3.24 -7.10
CA GLU A 315 -16.99 -4.21 -6.40
C GLU A 315 -18.18 -3.58 -5.69
N GLY A 316 -18.17 -2.26 -5.46
CA GLY A 316 -19.17 -1.59 -4.63
C GLY A 316 -19.07 -1.93 -3.13
N ASP A 317 -18.04 -2.63 -2.71
CA ASP A 317 -17.91 -3.32 -1.42
C ASP A 317 -17.31 -2.47 -0.29
N LEU A 318 -17.03 -1.19 -0.50
CA LEU A 318 -16.60 -0.33 0.58
C LEU A 318 -17.83 0.28 1.26
N PRO A 319 -18.23 -0.20 2.46
CA PRO A 319 -19.35 0.38 3.17
C PRO A 319 -19.11 1.87 3.43
N ALA A 320 -20.18 2.64 3.38
CA ALA A 320 -20.13 4.06 3.71
C ALA A 320 -19.44 4.28 5.05
N GLU A 321 -18.61 5.30 5.14
CA GLU A 321 -17.98 5.65 6.42
C GLU A 321 -19.04 5.99 7.46
N PRO A 322 -18.85 5.56 8.73
CA PRO A 322 -19.65 6.06 9.82
C PRO A 322 -19.47 7.58 9.91
N SER A 323 -20.52 8.27 10.37
CA SER A 323 -20.42 9.70 10.67
C SER A 323 -19.17 9.99 11.50
N GLN A 324 -18.38 10.95 11.08
CA GLN A 324 -17.20 11.42 11.83
C GLN A 324 -17.61 12.39 12.96
N VAL A 325 -18.89 12.77 13.06
CA VAL A 325 -19.43 13.70 14.06
C VAL A 325 -20.53 13.01 14.85
N ASP A 326 -20.23 12.72 16.11
CA ASP A 326 -21.20 12.14 17.02
C ASP A 326 -22.32 13.13 17.36
N ALA A 327 -21.94 14.38 17.62
CA ALA A 327 -22.90 15.43 17.94
C ALA A 327 -22.51 16.79 17.35
N TYR A 328 -23.48 17.51 16.83
CA TYR A 328 -23.33 18.91 16.42
C TYR A 328 -24.10 19.82 17.41
N ILE A 329 -23.38 20.77 18.06
CA ILE A 329 -24.02 21.73 18.96
C ILE A 329 -24.47 22.94 18.15
N ALA A 330 -25.77 23.15 18.12
CA ALA A 330 -26.42 24.29 17.49
C ALA A 330 -26.99 25.26 18.54
N THR A 331 -26.79 26.56 18.31
CA THR A 331 -27.26 27.60 19.27
C THR A 331 -28.32 28.48 18.66
N ALA A 332 -29.26 28.89 19.50
CA ALA A 332 -30.18 29.99 19.23
C ALA A 332 -29.80 31.20 20.13
N GLY A 333 -29.77 32.40 19.54
CA GLY A 333 -29.57 33.60 20.35
C GLY A 333 -28.10 33.99 20.66
N GLY A 334 -27.09 33.48 19.89
CA GLY A 334 -25.70 33.97 20.01
C GLY A 334 -24.88 33.34 21.13
N GLU A 335 -25.29 32.23 21.69
CA GLU A 335 -24.67 31.51 22.82
C GLU A 335 -23.38 30.73 22.42
N THR A 336 -22.58 31.29 21.51
CA THR A 336 -21.38 30.63 20.95
C THR A 336 -20.34 30.22 22.01
N ALA A 337 -20.13 31.06 23.02
CA ALA A 337 -19.18 30.75 24.10
C ALA A 337 -19.60 29.53 24.92
N ARG A 338 -20.88 29.38 25.18
CA ARG A 338 -21.44 28.22 25.91
C ARG A 338 -21.44 26.96 25.06
N ALA A 339 -21.74 27.10 23.75
CA ALA A 339 -21.60 25.98 22.81
C ALA A 339 -20.17 25.47 22.72
N LEU A 340 -19.19 26.36 22.64
CA LEU A 340 -17.77 26.00 22.64
C LEU A 340 -17.34 25.28 23.93
N ALA A 341 -17.74 25.82 25.09
CA ALA A 341 -17.45 25.19 26.39
C ALA A 341 -18.09 23.81 26.52
N LEU A 342 -19.32 23.63 26.04
CA LEU A 342 -19.98 22.32 26.00
C LEU A 342 -19.31 21.37 25.03
N ALA A 343 -18.95 21.84 23.83
CA ALA A 343 -18.24 21.04 22.86
C ALA A 343 -16.90 20.51 23.40
N ASP A 344 -16.15 21.39 24.07
CA ASP A 344 -14.84 21.03 24.68
C ASP A 344 -15.02 19.95 25.75
N ARG A 345 -15.99 20.12 26.63
CA ARG A 345 -16.33 19.15 27.69
C ARG A 345 -16.74 17.77 27.09
N LEU A 346 -17.56 17.77 26.03
CA LEU A 346 -17.98 16.54 25.37
C LEU A 346 -16.82 15.87 24.63
N ARG A 347 -15.94 16.66 23.99
CA ARG A 347 -14.72 16.15 23.36
C ARG A 347 -13.77 15.52 24.38
N ALA A 348 -13.61 16.16 25.55
CA ALA A 348 -12.83 15.60 26.65
C ALA A 348 -13.37 14.25 27.16
N SER A 349 -14.67 13.98 26.98
CA SER A 349 -15.28 12.69 27.29
C SER A 349 -15.17 11.64 26.15
N GLY A 350 -14.46 11.95 25.06
CA GLY A 350 -14.19 11.05 23.94
C GLY A 350 -15.21 11.10 22.79
N LEU A 351 -16.12 12.08 22.79
CA LEU A 351 -17.09 12.26 21.70
C LEU A 351 -16.53 13.16 20.60
N ALA A 352 -16.83 12.83 19.35
CA ALA A 352 -16.55 13.68 18.20
C ALA A 352 -17.64 14.76 18.07
N VAL A 353 -17.31 15.99 18.40
CA VAL A 353 -18.29 17.10 18.47
C VAL A 353 -17.88 18.28 17.63
N ASP A 354 -18.81 18.81 16.83
CA ASP A 354 -18.62 20.05 16.08
C ASP A 354 -19.67 21.11 16.51
N THR A 355 -19.39 22.38 16.21
CA THR A 355 -20.27 23.50 16.52
C THR A 355 -20.07 24.64 15.54
N ASP A 356 -20.97 25.63 15.50
CA ASP A 356 -20.86 26.75 14.62
C ASP A 356 -19.77 27.76 15.07
N VAL A 357 -18.85 28.03 14.18
CA VAL A 357 -17.77 29.02 14.34
C VAL A 357 -17.93 30.23 13.39
N MET A 358 -19.08 30.34 12.73
CA MET A 358 -19.37 31.39 11.73
C MET A 358 -20.52 32.30 12.13
N ALA A 359 -21.01 32.21 13.37
CA ALA A 359 -22.15 32.97 13.88
C ALA A 359 -23.42 32.88 13.02
N ARG A 360 -23.68 31.68 12.46
CA ARG A 360 -24.86 31.43 11.63
C ARG A 360 -26.10 31.23 12.47
N GLY A 361 -27.28 31.60 11.93
CA GLY A 361 -28.55 31.32 12.59
C GLY A 361 -28.86 29.82 12.70
N LEU A 362 -29.68 29.41 13.67
CA LEU A 362 -30.00 28.01 14.01
C LEU A 362 -30.34 27.14 12.78
N ARG A 363 -31.15 27.65 11.86
CA ARG A 363 -31.54 26.91 10.64
C ARG A 363 -30.33 26.54 9.78
N ALA A 364 -29.33 27.44 9.67
CA ALA A 364 -28.10 27.17 8.91
C ALA A 364 -27.19 26.21 9.66
N GLN A 365 -27.15 26.27 10.98
CA GLN A 365 -26.43 25.33 11.84
C GLN A 365 -27.02 23.93 11.73
N MET A 366 -28.33 23.77 11.73
CA MET A 366 -29.00 22.46 11.53
C MET A 366 -28.71 21.86 10.14
N LYS A 367 -28.68 22.69 9.09
CA LYS A 367 -28.23 22.24 7.76
C LYS A 367 -26.77 21.80 7.75
N GLN A 368 -25.93 22.44 8.57
CA GLN A 368 -24.54 22.03 8.71
C GLN A 368 -24.42 20.69 9.43
N ALA A 369 -25.20 20.47 10.49
CA ALA A 369 -25.28 19.18 11.18
C ALA A 369 -25.66 18.04 10.21
N ASP A 370 -26.66 18.29 9.37
CA ASP A 370 -27.10 17.33 8.33
C ASP A 370 -26.00 17.07 7.29
N ARG A 371 -25.36 18.12 6.77
CA ARG A 371 -24.23 18.01 5.81
C ARG A 371 -23.05 17.22 6.37
N LEU A 372 -22.78 17.36 7.68
CA LEU A 372 -21.74 16.61 8.37
C LEU A 372 -22.19 15.19 8.74
N ALA A 373 -23.42 14.81 8.40
CA ALA A 373 -24.04 13.56 8.79
C ALA A 373 -23.92 13.32 10.31
N ALA A 374 -24.03 14.39 11.15
CA ALA A 374 -23.96 14.27 12.59
C ALA A 374 -24.99 13.29 13.11
N THR A 375 -24.63 12.42 14.05
CA THR A 375 -25.57 11.46 14.62
C THR A 375 -26.66 12.17 15.45
N PHE A 376 -26.23 13.16 16.22
CA PHE A 376 -27.13 13.98 17.06
C PHE A 376 -26.92 15.47 16.76
N ALA A 377 -28.00 16.25 16.84
CA ALA A 377 -27.94 17.69 16.99
C ALA A 377 -28.33 18.07 18.44
N VAL A 378 -27.44 18.79 19.10
CA VAL A 378 -27.66 19.31 20.45
C VAL A 378 -28.00 20.78 20.34
N VAL A 379 -29.25 21.16 20.65
CA VAL A 379 -29.75 22.52 20.51
C VAL A 379 -29.68 23.21 21.87
N LEU A 380 -29.07 24.40 21.89
CA LEU A 380 -28.96 25.27 23.05
C LEU A 380 -29.62 26.62 22.76
N GLY A 381 -30.72 26.91 23.42
CA GLY A 381 -31.32 28.22 23.50
C GLY A 381 -31.15 28.84 24.89
N GLU A 382 -31.50 30.11 25.05
CA GLU A 382 -31.43 30.80 26.35
C GLU A 382 -32.25 30.11 27.45
N GLU A 383 -33.39 29.55 27.07
CA GLU A 383 -34.31 28.90 28.03
C GLU A 383 -33.76 27.53 28.45
N GLU A 384 -33.28 26.73 27.51
CA GLU A 384 -32.63 25.44 27.78
C GLU A 384 -31.43 25.63 28.71
N ILE A 385 -30.59 26.61 28.41
CA ILE A 385 -29.43 26.95 29.23
C ILE A 385 -29.83 27.33 30.67
N ARG A 386 -30.86 28.15 30.81
CA ARG A 386 -31.36 28.58 32.14
C ARG A 386 -31.89 27.42 32.97
N ARG A 387 -32.47 26.41 32.30
CA ARG A 387 -32.98 25.18 32.91
C ARG A 387 -31.90 24.10 33.10
N GLY A 388 -30.69 24.31 32.60
CA GLY A 388 -29.61 23.33 32.67
C GLY A 388 -29.81 22.11 31.78
N VAL A 389 -30.56 22.25 30.67
CA VAL A 389 -30.86 21.18 29.71
C VAL A 389 -30.41 21.55 28.30
N ALA A 390 -30.43 20.57 27.42
CA ALA A 390 -30.26 20.74 25.96
C ALA A 390 -31.30 19.90 25.21
N GLY A 391 -31.83 20.43 24.12
CA GLY A 391 -32.62 19.63 23.19
C GLY A 391 -31.70 18.70 22.37
N VAL A 392 -31.91 17.40 22.49
CA VAL A 392 -31.12 16.42 21.73
C VAL A 392 -31.99 15.81 20.66
N ARG A 393 -31.60 16.04 19.38
CA ARG A 393 -32.29 15.47 18.22
C ARG A 393 -31.45 14.40 17.58
N GLU A 394 -32.00 13.22 17.43
CA GLU A 394 -31.41 12.17 16.61
C GLU A 394 -31.66 12.47 15.12
N MET A 395 -30.59 12.72 14.34
CA MET A 395 -30.72 13.23 12.99
C MET A 395 -31.34 12.20 12.02
N GLY A 396 -31.08 10.90 12.23
CA GLY A 396 -31.58 9.83 11.37
C GLY A 396 -33.07 9.53 11.52
N THR A 397 -33.63 9.69 12.73
CA THR A 397 -35.04 9.41 13.02
C THR A 397 -35.88 10.67 13.19
N GLY A 398 -35.23 11.80 13.44
CA GLY A 398 -35.87 13.06 13.78
C GLY A 398 -36.45 13.13 15.21
N ALA A 399 -36.34 12.06 16.00
CA ALA A 399 -36.77 12.04 17.41
C ALA A 399 -35.95 13.05 18.22
N GLN A 400 -36.64 13.76 19.11
CA GLN A 400 -36.02 14.80 19.93
C GLN A 400 -36.54 14.69 21.37
N ASP A 401 -35.64 14.86 22.33
CA ASP A 401 -35.92 14.91 23.76
C ASP A 401 -35.02 15.93 24.46
N GLU A 402 -35.33 16.25 25.72
CA GLU A 402 -34.47 17.10 26.56
C GLU A 402 -33.57 16.26 27.44
N VAL A 403 -32.30 16.65 27.53
CA VAL A 403 -31.29 15.99 28.35
C VAL A 403 -30.56 17.03 29.21
N GLY A 404 -30.37 16.73 30.50
CA GLY A 404 -29.61 17.59 31.41
C GLY A 404 -28.17 17.72 30.95
N LEU A 405 -27.61 18.94 30.98
CA LEU A 405 -26.26 19.25 30.53
C LEU A 405 -25.16 18.43 31.26
N GLU A 406 -25.39 18.08 32.53
CA GLU A 406 -24.45 17.26 33.31
C GLU A 406 -24.44 15.79 32.86
N ALA A 407 -25.58 15.26 32.43
CA ALA A 407 -25.74 13.87 31.98
C ALA A 407 -25.47 13.70 30.50
N LEU A 408 -25.30 14.80 29.73
CA LEU A 408 -25.29 14.78 28.27
C LEU A 408 -24.22 13.87 27.65
N SER A 409 -23.02 13.90 28.18
CA SER A 409 -21.91 13.03 27.66
C SER A 409 -22.23 11.55 27.85
N GLN A 410 -22.78 11.17 29.01
CA GLN A 410 -23.13 9.77 29.31
C GLN A 410 -24.28 9.29 28.45
N VAL A 411 -25.30 10.13 28.25
CA VAL A 411 -26.49 9.82 27.44
C VAL A 411 -26.09 9.64 25.96
N LEU A 412 -25.34 10.59 25.40
CA LEU A 412 -24.88 10.50 24.01
C LEU A 412 -24.01 9.26 23.79
N ALA A 413 -23.05 9.01 24.68
CA ALA A 413 -22.18 7.82 24.59
C ALA A 413 -22.98 6.51 24.70
N ALA A 414 -24.01 6.45 25.56
CA ALA A 414 -24.88 5.27 25.68
C ALA A 414 -25.70 5.04 24.40
N ARG A 415 -26.27 6.09 23.82
CA ARG A 415 -27.05 6.03 22.56
C ARG A 415 -26.17 5.59 21.38
N LEU A 416 -24.94 6.11 21.28
CA LEU A 416 -23.98 5.70 20.25
C LEU A 416 -23.62 4.21 20.35
N ARG A 417 -23.34 3.71 21.57
CA ARG A 417 -23.06 2.28 21.80
C ARG A 417 -24.26 1.40 21.44
N ALA A 418 -25.49 1.82 21.75
CA ALA A 418 -26.72 1.08 21.41
C ALA A 418 -26.89 0.98 19.88
N ARG A 419 -26.60 2.06 19.13
CA ARG A 419 -26.63 2.06 17.65
C ARG A 419 -25.56 1.16 17.04
N ALA A 420 -24.37 1.14 17.62
CA ALA A 420 -23.29 0.28 17.15
C ALA A 420 -23.63 -1.21 17.31
N ARG A 421 -24.33 -1.58 18.41
CA ARG A 421 -24.79 -2.95 18.66
C ARG A 421 -25.98 -3.36 17.77
N GLY A 422 -26.85 -2.42 17.41
CA GLY A 422 -27.98 -2.67 16.51
C GLY A 422 -27.62 -2.81 15.04
N LYS A 423 -26.38 -2.47 14.66
CA LYS A 423 -25.75 -2.69 13.35
C LYS A 423 -24.80 -3.88 13.40
N GLY A 424 -25.18 -4.98 14.07
CA GLY A 424 -24.45 -6.24 14.03
C GLY A 424 -24.24 -6.72 12.58
N PRO A 425 -23.23 -7.56 12.31
CA PRO A 425 -22.83 -7.90 10.94
C PRO A 425 -23.99 -8.51 10.17
N ALA A 426 -24.28 -7.90 9.00
CA ALA A 426 -25.10 -8.51 7.97
C ALA A 426 -24.25 -9.47 7.14
#